data_02d92c04df02a154a326e463fa8afaff
#
_entry.id   02d92c04df02a154a326e463fa8afaff
#
_cell.length_a   1.000
_cell.length_b   1.000
_cell.length_c   1.000
_cell.angle_alpha   90.00
_cell.angle_beta   90.00
_cell.angle_gamma   90.00
#
_symmetry.space_group_name_H-M   'P 1'
#
loop_
_entity.id
_entity.type
_entity.pdbx_description
1 polymer ?
#
loop_
_entity_poly.entity_id
_entity_poly.type
_entity_poly.pdbx_seq_one_letter_code
_entity_poly.pdbx_strand_id
1 'polypeptide(L)'
;GPNGCRLRHQLEVYRGYAAHKAVIDYSFHGVIQHINHAILDEIPMMVEEGLSSFKLYLTYQYKLNDDEVLQALRRLHESGALTTVHPENDAAIASKRAEFIAAGLTAPRYHALSRPLECEAEAIARMINLAQIAGNAPLYIVHLSNGLGLDYLRLARANHQPVWVETCPQYLLLDERSYDTEDGMKFILSPPLRNVREQDKLWCGISDGAIDVVATDHCTFSMAQRLQISKGDFSRCPNGLPGVENRMQLLFSSGVMTGRITPERFVELTSAMPARLFGLWPQKGLLAPGSDGDVVIIDPRQSQQIQHRHLHDNADYSPWEGFTCQGAIVRTLSRGETIFCDGTFTGKAGRGRFLRRKPFVPPVL
;
A
#
# COMPACT_ATOMS: atom_id res chain seq x y z
N GLY A 1 -10.20 -11.46 9.15
CA GLY A 1 -10.84 -12.50 9.95
C GLY A 1 -12.04 -11.98 10.74
N PRO A 2 -12.86 -12.84 11.37
CA PRO A 2 -13.95 -12.38 12.22
C PRO A 2 -13.42 -11.53 13.39
N ASN A 3 -14.27 -10.64 13.91
CA ASN A 3 -13.91 -9.84 15.09
C ASN A 3 -13.49 -10.76 16.25
N GLY A 4 -12.37 -10.42 16.91
CA GLY A 4 -11.82 -11.20 18.00
C GLY A 4 -10.99 -12.42 17.57
N CYS A 5 -10.73 -12.63 16.28
CA CYS A 5 -9.89 -13.75 15.84
C CYS A 5 -8.42 -13.54 16.24
N ARG A 6 -7.72 -14.65 16.45
CA ARG A 6 -6.29 -14.69 16.73
C ARG A 6 -5.46 -14.37 15.48
N LEU A 7 -4.22 -13.88 15.67
CA LEU A 7 -3.28 -13.61 14.58
C LEU A 7 -2.92 -14.91 13.82
N ARG A 8 -2.75 -16.01 14.51
CA ARG A 8 -2.52 -17.33 13.90
C ARG A 8 -3.65 -17.74 12.97
N HIS A 9 -4.91 -17.53 13.34
CA HIS A 9 -6.06 -17.81 12.48
C HIS A 9 -5.98 -17.01 11.16
N GLN A 10 -5.60 -15.71 11.22
CA GLN A 10 -5.42 -14.91 10.00
C GLN A 10 -4.35 -15.53 9.09
N LEU A 11 -3.19 -15.90 9.65
CA LEU A 11 -2.09 -16.50 8.92
C LEU A 11 -2.51 -17.80 8.23
N GLU A 12 -3.20 -18.68 8.94
CA GLU A 12 -3.69 -19.97 8.42
C GLU A 12 -4.68 -19.78 7.25
N VAL A 13 -5.66 -18.88 7.41
CA VAL A 13 -6.65 -18.57 6.37
C VAL A 13 -5.98 -18.02 5.11
N TYR A 14 -5.09 -17.02 5.25
CA TYR A 14 -4.42 -16.43 4.09
C TYR A 14 -3.45 -17.39 3.42
N ARG A 15 -2.75 -18.23 4.19
CA ARG A 15 -1.94 -19.31 3.62
C ARG A 15 -2.82 -20.30 2.82
N GLY A 16 -3.98 -20.66 3.35
CA GLY A 16 -4.94 -21.52 2.63
C GLY A 16 -5.40 -20.91 1.30
N TYR A 17 -5.64 -19.57 1.27
CA TYR A 17 -6.01 -18.90 0.04
C TYR A 17 -4.87 -18.85 -0.99
N ALA A 18 -3.63 -18.69 -0.56
CA ALA A 18 -2.49 -18.50 -1.45
C ALA A 18 -1.85 -19.82 -1.91
N ALA A 19 -1.80 -20.85 -1.07
CA ALA A 19 -0.98 -22.04 -1.26
C ALA A 19 -1.17 -22.77 -2.61
N HIS A 20 -2.41 -22.80 -3.13
CA HIS A 20 -2.74 -23.48 -4.39
C HIS A 20 -2.99 -22.53 -5.57
N LYS A 21 -2.89 -21.22 -5.35
CA LYS A 21 -3.21 -20.20 -6.36
C LYS A 21 -2.02 -19.32 -6.72
N ALA A 22 -1.16 -19.02 -5.75
CA ALA A 22 -0.05 -18.11 -5.96
C ALA A 22 0.92 -18.62 -7.03
N VAL A 23 1.23 -17.79 -8.00
CA VAL A 23 2.20 -18.05 -9.07
C VAL A 23 3.58 -17.56 -8.67
N ILE A 24 3.65 -16.44 -7.96
CA ILE A 24 4.88 -15.85 -7.42
C ILE A 24 4.98 -16.10 -5.92
N ASP A 25 6.17 -15.94 -5.38
CA ASP A 25 6.39 -16.05 -3.94
C ASP A 25 5.67 -14.92 -3.20
N TYR A 26 5.23 -15.19 -1.97
CA TYR A 26 4.37 -14.30 -1.22
C TYR A 26 4.67 -14.33 0.29
N SER A 27 4.30 -13.28 0.98
CA SER A 27 4.21 -13.21 2.43
C SER A 27 3.02 -12.33 2.81
N PHE A 28 2.80 -12.10 4.12
CA PHE A 28 1.63 -11.39 4.61
C PHE A 28 2.03 -10.33 5.64
N HIS A 29 1.17 -9.34 5.82
CA HIS A 29 1.13 -8.51 7.02
C HIS A 29 0.07 -9.08 7.96
N GLY A 30 0.40 -9.20 9.25
CA GLY A 30 -0.63 -9.44 10.27
C GLY A 30 -1.51 -8.19 10.42
N VAL A 31 -2.76 -8.34 10.79
CA VAL A 31 -3.66 -7.22 11.09
C VAL A 31 -4.08 -7.29 12.55
N ILE A 32 -3.78 -6.22 13.32
CA ILE A 32 -4.22 -6.10 14.70
C ILE A 32 -5.52 -5.29 14.74
N GLN A 33 -6.64 -5.95 15.01
CA GLN A 33 -7.97 -5.36 15.01
C GLN A 33 -8.49 -5.04 16.42
N HIS A 34 -7.83 -5.55 17.44
CA HIS A 34 -8.12 -5.34 18.87
C HIS A 34 -6.91 -5.75 19.70
N ILE A 35 -6.82 -5.25 20.91
CA ILE A 35 -5.76 -5.57 21.84
C ILE A 35 -6.32 -6.32 23.03
N ASN A 36 -5.68 -7.45 23.36
CA ASN A 36 -5.82 -8.20 24.62
C ASN A 36 -4.54 -9.01 24.84
N HIS A 37 -4.39 -9.61 26.01
CA HIS A 37 -3.20 -10.41 26.35
C HIS A 37 -2.90 -11.50 25.32
N ALA A 38 -3.93 -12.21 24.83
CA ALA A 38 -3.74 -13.30 23.88
C ALA A 38 -3.18 -12.82 22.53
N ILE A 39 -3.62 -11.65 22.04
CA ILE A 39 -3.07 -11.05 20.81
C ILE A 39 -1.61 -10.59 21.02
N LEU A 40 -1.33 -9.92 22.14
CA LEU A 40 0.03 -9.48 22.45
C LEU A 40 1.00 -10.65 22.60
N ASP A 41 0.57 -11.76 23.19
CA ASP A 41 1.37 -12.98 23.36
C ASP A 41 1.62 -13.73 22.03
N GLU A 42 0.71 -13.62 21.07
CA GLU A 42 0.89 -14.21 19.74
C GLU A 42 1.90 -13.47 18.84
N ILE A 43 2.14 -12.17 19.06
CA ILE A 43 3.01 -11.35 18.20
C ILE A 43 4.41 -11.98 18.04
N PRO A 44 5.17 -12.28 19.11
CA PRO A 44 6.50 -12.88 18.95
C PRO A 44 6.46 -14.23 18.23
N MET A 45 5.45 -15.05 18.49
CA MET A 45 5.28 -16.33 17.80
C MET A 45 5.06 -16.15 16.30
N MET A 46 4.28 -15.13 15.90
CA MET A 46 4.08 -14.81 14.48
C MET A 46 5.35 -14.32 13.81
N VAL A 47 6.17 -13.52 14.52
CA VAL A 47 7.48 -13.08 14.03
C VAL A 47 8.41 -14.28 13.81
N GLU A 48 8.46 -15.22 14.75
CA GLU A 48 9.20 -16.48 14.61
C GLU A 48 8.73 -17.31 13.41
N GLU A 49 7.44 -17.29 13.09
CA GLU A 49 6.89 -17.94 11.90
C GLU A 49 7.15 -17.16 10.60
N GLY A 50 7.82 -16.01 10.66
CA GLY A 50 8.20 -15.21 9.51
C GLY A 50 7.21 -14.12 9.13
N LEU A 51 6.31 -13.73 10.05
CA LEU A 51 5.39 -12.60 9.88
C LEU A 51 5.93 -11.39 10.67
N SER A 52 6.86 -10.65 10.09
CA SER A 52 7.61 -9.59 10.77
C SER A 52 7.08 -8.17 10.55
N SER A 53 5.83 -8.02 10.13
CA SER A 53 5.16 -6.72 10.04
C SER A 53 3.66 -6.84 10.30
N PHE A 54 3.10 -5.81 10.96
CA PHE A 54 1.70 -5.82 11.37
C PHE A 54 1.05 -4.49 11.07
N LYS A 55 -0.19 -4.55 10.54
CA LYS A 55 -1.00 -3.41 10.18
C LYS A 55 -1.91 -2.98 11.31
N LEU A 56 -1.86 -1.69 11.62
CA LEU A 56 -2.80 -0.99 12.49
C LEU A 56 -3.68 -0.07 11.66
N TYR A 57 -4.87 0.23 12.17
CA TYR A 57 -5.79 1.18 11.58
C TYR A 57 -6.23 2.20 12.63
N LEU A 58 -6.28 3.48 12.25
CA LEU A 58 -6.81 4.56 13.07
C LEU A 58 -8.23 4.96 12.63
N THR A 59 -8.76 4.30 11.63
CA THR A 59 -10.13 4.47 11.09
C THR A 59 -10.77 3.11 10.83
N TYR A 60 -12.01 3.11 10.38
CA TYR A 60 -12.86 1.94 10.17
C TYR A 60 -13.34 1.29 11.47
N GLN A 61 -14.14 0.22 11.33
CA GLN A 61 -14.76 -0.50 12.47
C GLN A 61 -13.74 -1.25 13.36
N TYR A 62 -12.53 -1.46 12.89
CA TYR A 62 -11.44 -2.15 13.58
C TYR A 62 -10.28 -1.20 13.93
N LYS A 63 -10.58 0.10 14.06
CA LYS A 63 -9.62 1.09 14.54
C LYS A 63 -9.22 0.83 15.98
N LEU A 64 -7.97 1.12 16.28
CA LEU A 64 -7.42 1.12 17.62
C LEU A 64 -7.44 2.54 18.21
N ASN A 65 -7.66 2.66 19.51
CA ASN A 65 -7.44 3.89 20.25
C ASN A 65 -5.95 4.07 20.61
N ASP A 66 -5.57 5.23 21.13
CA ASP A 66 -4.17 5.56 21.39
C ASP A 66 -3.50 4.65 22.43
N ASP A 67 -4.23 4.17 23.44
CA ASP A 67 -3.72 3.20 24.42
C ASP A 67 -3.45 1.84 23.77
N GLU A 68 -4.38 1.34 22.97
CA GLU A 68 -4.21 0.10 22.20
C GLU A 68 -3.06 0.21 21.20
N VAL A 69 -2.92 1.36 20.54
CA VAL A 69 -1.78 1.65 19.64
C VAL A 69 -0.45 1.60 20.40
N LEU A 70 -0.36 2.23 21.59
CA LEU A 70 0.85 2.20 22.40
C LEU A 70 1.22 0.78 22.85
N GLN A 71 0.25 -0.02 23.27
CA GLN A 71 0.48 -1.42 23.62
C GLN A 71 1.01 -2.21 22.42
N ALA A 72 0.36 -2.05 21.25
CA ALA A 72 0.79 -2.70 20.01
C ALA A 72 2.22 -2.28 19.62
N LEU A 73 2.51 -0.98 19.57
CA LEU A 73 3.83 -0.44 19.20
C LEU A 73 4.96 -1.01 20.08
N ARG A 74 4.77 -1.02 21.41
CA ARG A 74 5.76 -1.57 22.34
C ARG A 74 5.99 -3.05 22.06
N ARG A 75 4.92 -3.83 21.98
CA ARG A 75 5.03 -5.29 21.81
C ARG A 75 5.63 -5.66 20.45
N LEU A 76 5.25 -4.95 19.37
CA LEU A 76 5.82 -5.15 18.04
C LEU A 76 7.32 -4.80 18.02
N HIS A 77 7.70 -3.67 18.61
CA HIS A 77 9.11 -3.25 18.72
C HIS A 77 9.95 -4.28 19.48
N GLU A 78 9.52 -4.72 20.64
CA GLU A 78 10.17 -5.76 21.46
C GLU A 78 10.32 -7.09 20.70
N SER A 79 9.36 -7.40 19.83
CA SER A 79 9.37 -8.64 19.05
C SER A 79 10.16 -8.55 17.74
N GLY A 80 10.76 -7.41 17.42
CA GLY A 80 11.47 -7.20 16.15
C GLY A 80 10.54 -7.15 14.94
N ALA A 81 9.36 -6.57 15.09
CA ALA A 81 8.38 -6.38 14.02
C ALA A 81 8.28 -4.91 13.59
N LEU A 82 8.01 -4.68 12.30
CA LEU A 82 7.70 -3.37 11.75
C LEU A 82 6.20 -3.08 11.88
N THR A 83 5.86 -1.95 12.49
CA THR A 83 4.48 -1.47 12.53
C THR A 83 4.15 -0.74 11.24
N THR A 84 3.12 -1.19 10.52
CA THR A 84 2.54 -0.48 9.38
C THR A 84 1.20 0.13 9.81
N VAL A 85 0.84 1.33 9.34
CA VAL A 85 -0.39 1.99 9.80
C VAL A 85 -1.12 2.70 8.67
N HIS A 86 -2.47 2.56 8.68
CA HIS A 86 -3.39 3.44 7.94
C HIS A 86 -3.73 4.64 8.84
N PRO A 87 -3.15 5.82 8.60
CA PRO A 87 -3.25 6.96 9.50
C PRO A 87 -4.26 7.99 8.99
N GLU A 88 -5.52 7.83 9.32
CA GLU A 88 -6.55 8.86 9.11
C GLU A 88 -7.33 9.13 10.42
N ASN A 89 -7.68 10.39 10.69
CA ASN A 89 -8.47 10.79 11.84
C ASN A 89 -9.95 10.45 11.65
N ASP A 90 -10.39 9.33 12.23
CA ASP A 90 -11.75 8.80 12.07
C ASP A 90 -12.83 9.75 12.60
N ALA A 91 -12.60 10.42 13.71
CA ALA A 91 -13.58 11.33 14.31
C ALA A 91 -13.86 12.55 13.42
N ALA A 92 -12.80 13.17 12.88
CA ALA A 92 -12.92 14.30 11.96
C ALA A 92 -13.63 13.89 10.66
N ILE A 93 -13.27 12.72 10.10
CA ILE A 93 -13.92 12.16 8.91
C ILE A 93 -15.40 11.87 9.16
N ALA A 94 -15.73 11.26 10.31
CA ALA A 94 -17.11 10.93 10.65
C ALA A 94 -17.98 12.20 10.78
N SER A 95 -17.46 13.24 11.42
CA SER A 95 -18.14 14.54 11.55
C SER A 95 -18.43 15.15 10.18
N LYS A 96 -17.39 15.32 9.34
CA LYS A 96 -17.56 15.90 8.01
C LYS A 96 -18.47 15.10 7.11
N ARG A 97 -18.38 13.77 7.14
CA ARG A 97 -19.27 12.88 6.41
C ARG A 97 -20.73 13.07 6.84
N ALA A 98 -20.99 13.20 8.15
CA ALA A 98 -22.33 13.42 8.67
C ALA A 98 -22.89 14.78 8.21
N GLU A 99 -22.09 15.83 8.16
CA GLU A 99 -22.48 17.14 7.63
C GLU A 99 -22.95 17.06 6.17
N PHE A 100 -22.18 16.40 5.28
CA PHE A 100 -22.56 16.23 3.88
C PHE A 100 -23.82 15.39 3.71
N ILE A 101 -23.94 14.30 4.44
CA ILE A 101 -25.12 13.43 4.39
C ILE A 101 -26.38 14.19 4.83
N ALA A 102 -26.30 14.96 5.93
CA ALA A 102 -27.40 15.77 6.43
C ALA A 102 -27.84 16.84 5.43
N ALA A 103 -26.91 17.33 4.61
CA ALA A 103 -27.17 18.31 3.54
C ALA A 103 -27.65 17.62 2.22
N GLY A 104 -27.81 16.27 2.17
CA GLY A 104 -28.17 15.56 0.95
C GLY A 104 -27.06 15.46 -0.10
N LEU A 105 -25.81 15.75 0.26
CA LEU A 105 -24.65 15.82 -0.62
C LEU A 105 -23.96 14.45 -0.66
N THR A 106 -24.35 13.59 -1.59
CA THR A 106 -23.95 12.17 -1.65
C THR A 106 -23.05 11.81 -2.84
N ALA A 107 -22.77 12.76 -3.74
CA ALA A 107 -21.94 12.53 -4.93
C ALA A 107 -20.48 12.16 -4.56
N PRO A 108 -19.73 11.47 -5.47
CA PRO A 108 -18.37 10.98 -5.19
C PRO A 108 -17.37 12.05 -4.72
N ARG A 109 -17.50 13.30 -5.20
CA ARG A 109 -16.64 14.41 -4.77
C ARG A 109 -16.64 14.67 -3.27
N TYR A 110 -17.77 14.40 -2.60
CA TYR A 110 -17.89 14.57 -1.15
C TYR A 110 -17.12 13.54 -0.34
N HIS A 111 -16.69 12.44 -0.97
CA HIS A 111 -15.74 11.54 -0.36
C HIS A 111 -14.42 12.24 -0.04
N ALA A 112 -13.80 12.90 -1.02
CA ALA A 112 -12.56 13.66 -0.81
C ALA A 112 -12.77 14.83 0.16
N LEU A 113 -13.86 15.59 0.01
CA LEU A 113 -14.18 16.73 0.88
C LEU A 113 -14.45 16.32 2.34
N SER A 114 -14.93 15.10 2.59
CA SER A 114 -15.10 14.57 3.95
C SER A 114 -13.80 14.08 4.58
N ARG A 115 -12.71 13.99 3.81
CA ARG A 115 -11.38 13.50 4.21
C ARG A 115 -10.30 14.50 3.81
N PRO A 116 -10.34 15.76 4.30
CA PRO A 116 -9.30 16.73 4.00
C PRO A 116 -7.92 16.19 4.36
N LEU A 117 -6.87 16.70 3.72
CA LEU A 117 -5.51 16.18 3.88
C LEU A 117 -5.01 16.22 5.33
N GLU A 118 -5.54 17.14 6.12
CA GLU A 118 -5.24 17.28 7.55
C GLU A 118 -5.68 16.04 8.37
N CYS A 119 -6.71 15.30 7.91
CA CYS A 119 -7.12 14.07 8.59
C CYS A 119 -6.03 12.99 8.53
N GLU A 120 -5.31 12.90 7.41
CA GLU A 120 -4.17 11.99 7.26
C GLU A 120 -2.92 12.56 7.94
N ALA A 121 -2.61 13.84 7.72
CA ALA A 121 -1.42 14.48 8.25
C ALA A 121 -1.40 14.52 9.80
N GLU A 122 -2.53 14.85 10.45
CA GLU A 122 -2.66 14.79 11.91
C GLU A 122 -2.41 13.38 12.43
N ALA A 123 -3.03 12.39 11.81
CA ALA A 123 -2.87 11.01 12.23
C ALA A 123 -1.43 10.50 12.05
N ILE A 124 -0.71 10.93 11.00
CA ILE A 124 0.72 10.67 10.84
C ILE A 124 1.52 11.29 11.97
N ALA A 125 1.31 12.58 12.26
CA ALA A 125 2.00 13.28 13.35
C ALA A 125 1.73 12.63 14.72
N ARG A 126 0.50 12.20 14.97
CA ARG A 126 0.11 11.46 16.18
C ARG A 126 0.84 10.13 16.27
N MET A 127 0.88 9.33 15.19
CA MET A 127 1.58 8.05 15.17
C MET A 127 3.09 8.19 15.39
N ILE A 128 3.73 9.22 14.83
CA ILE A 128 5.13 9.55 15.05
C ILE A 128 5.39 9.78 16.56
N ASN A 129 4.54 10.58 17.22
CA ASN A 129 4.67 10.85 18.66
C ASN A 129 4.40 9.59 19.50
N LEU A 130 3.37 8.79 19.17
CA LEU A 130 3.09 7.53 19.86
C LEU A 130 4.24 6.52 19.70
N ALA A 131 4.85 6.43 18.52
CA ALA A 131 6.02 5.59 18.28
C ALA A 131 7.21 6.03 19.14
N GLN A 132 7.44 7.34 19.30
CA GLN A 132 8.47 7.88 20.20
C GLN A 132 8.19 7.51 21.66
N ILE A 133 6.96 7.67 22.14
CA ILE A 133 6.53 7.29 23.50
C ILE A 133 6.66 5.78 23.73
N ALA A 134 6.49 4.98 22.69
CA ALA A 134 6.64 3.52 22.73
C ALA A 134 8.11 3.05 22.70
N GLY A 135 9.09 3.93 22.96
CA GLY A 135 10.51 3.59 22.95
C GLY A 135 11.18 3.75 21.59
N ASN A 136 10.76 4.73 20.79
CA ASN A 136 11.24 4.97 19.43
C ASN A 136 10.97 3.77 18.50
N ALA A 137 9.76 3.21 18.57
CA ALA A 137 9.34 2.04 17.82
C ALA A 137 9.37 2.30 16.30
N PRO A 138 9.84 1.33 15.48
CA PRO A 138 9.86 1.45 14.02
C PRO A 138 8.45 1.62 13.46
N LEU A 139 8.26 2.61 12.59
CA LEU A 139 6.97 2.96 12.01
C LEU A 139 7.04 3.02 10.48
N TYR A 140 6.05 2.46 9.82
CA TYR A 140 5.88 2.51 8.38
C TYR A 140 4.49 3.07 8.02
N ILE A 141 4.48 4.24 7.41
CA ILE A 141 3.26 4.89 6.94
C ILE A 141 2.92 4.34 5.56
N VAL A 142 1.74 3.72 5.43
CA VAL A 142 1.30 3.19 4.14
C VAL A 142 0.59 4.26 3.31
N HIS A 143 0.59 4.12 1.98
CA HIS A 143 -0.22 4.85 0.99
C HIS A 143 -0.34 6.37 1.23
N LEU A 144 0.75 7.06 1.55
CA LEU A 144 0.78 8.52 1.75
C LEU A 144 0.20 9.26 0.53
N SER A 145 -0.75 10.17 0.77
CA SER A 145 -1.46 10.89 -0.29
C SER A 145 -1.16 12.40 -0.35
N ASN A 146 -0.39 12.97 0.58
CA ASN A 146 -0.19 14.42 0.67
C ASN A 146 1.17 14.85 1.19
N GLY A 147 1.57 16.09 0.84
CA GLY A 147 2.86 16.66 1.22
C GLY A 147 2.96 17.07 2.69
N LEU A 148 1.86 17.47 3.35
CA LEU A 148 1.90 17.84 4.77
C LEU A 148 2.29 16.64 5.64
N GLY A 149 1.74 15.45 5.35
CA GLY A 149 2.16 14.21 6.01
C GLY A 149 3.64 13.90 5.76
N LEU A 150 4.12 14.15 4.52
CA LEU A 150 5.54 13.98 4.19
C LEU A 150 6.44 14.94 4.98
N ASP A 151 6.01 16.17 5.22
CA ASP A 151 6.76 17.15 6.02
C ASP A 151 6.92 16.68 7.47
N TYR A 152 5.88 16.09 8.08
CA TYR A 152 5.99 15.49 9.42
C TYR A 152 6.98 14.30 9.44
N LEU A 153 6.99 13.48 8.38
CA LEU A 153 7.95 12.37 8.26
C LEU A 153 9.39 12.86 8.11
N ARG A 154 9.62 13.91 7.32
CA ARG A 154 10.94 14.57 7.21
C ARG A 154 11.43 15.07 8.56
N LEU A 155 10.54 15.73 9.33
CA LEU A 155 10.86 16.22 10.68
C LEU A 155 11.19 15.06 11.63
N ALA A 156 10.43 13.97 11.59
CA ALA A 156 10.70 12.78 12.40
C ALA A 156 12.08 12.19 12.09
N ARG A 157 12.44 12.07 10.80
CA ARG A 157 13.77 11.57 10.39
C ARG A 157 14.90 12.51 10.79
N ALA A 158 14.70 13.81 10.70
CA ALA A 158 15.66 14.80 11.18
C ALA A 158 15.93 14.67 12.70
N ASN A 159 14.97 14.12 13.45
CA ASN A 159 15.08 13.77 14.87
C ASN A 159 15.47 12.31 15.10
N HIS A 160 16.04 11.63 14.09
CA HIS A 160 16.50 10.24 14.15
C HIS A 160 15.44 9.21 14.54
N GLN A 161 14.15 9.48 14.25
CA GLN A 161 13.10 8.50 14.43
C GLN A 161 13.10 7.48 13.28
N PRO A 162 12.95 6.18 13.56
CA PRO A 162 12.94 5.12 12.55
C PRO A 162 11.58 5.05 11.85
N VAL A 163 11.36 5.96 10.89
CA VAL A 163 10.11 6.06 10.14
C VAL A 163 10.35 5.89 8.65
N TRP A 164 9.49 5.11 7.99
CA TRP A 164 9.48 4.88 6.54
C TRP A 164 8.09 5.15 5.98
N VAL A 165 8.02 5.34 4.67
CA VAL A 165 6.76 5.71 4.02
C VAL A 165 6.67 5.15 2.61
N GLU A 166 5.47 4.72 2.24
CA GLU A 166 5.11 4.42 0.86
C GLU A 166 4.05 5.38 0.33
N THR A 167 4.07 5.57 -0.98
CA THR A 167 2.96 6.12 -1.74
C THR A 167 2.50 5.11 -2.79
N CYS A 168 1.51 5.47 -3.60
CA CYS A 168 0.95 4.60 -4.63
C CYS A 168 0.79 5.35 -5.95
N PRO A 169 0.76 4.67 -7.11
CA PRO A 169 0.59 5.31 -8.41
C PRO A 169 -0.64 6.22 -8.51
N GLN A 170 -1.74 5.87 -7.83
CA GLN A 170 -2.96 6.67 -7.84
C GLN A 170 -2.77 8.07 -7.25
N TYR A 171 -1.92 8.23 -6.24
CA TYR A 171 -1.61 9.54 -5.65
C TYR A 171 -0.59 10.34 -6.46
N LEU A 172 0.09 9.70 -7.41
CA LEU A 172 1.07 10.32 -8.29
C LEU A 172 0.50 10.74 -9.64
N LEU A 173 -0.61 10.11 -10.09
CA LEU A 173 -1.07 10.20 -11.47
C LEU A 173 -2.57 10.49 -11.63
N LEU A 174 -3.38 10.26 -10.58
CA LEU A 174 -4.80 10.58 -10.55
C LEU A 174 -5.04 11.73 -9.56
N ASP A 175 -6.04 12.56 -9.82
CA ASP A 175 -6.39 13.68 -8.93
C ASP A 175 -7.89 13.73 -8.62
N GLU A 176 -8.28 14.65 -7.73
CA GLU A 176 -9.64 14.80 -7.23
C GLU A 176 -10.70 15.07 -8.31
N ARG A 177 -10.30 15.56 -9.50
CA ARG A 177 -11.20 15.74 -10.65
C ARG A 177 -11.80 14.43 -11.15
N SER A 178 -11.13 13.32 -10.86
CA SER A 178 -11.66 11.97 -11.15
C SER A 178 -13.00 11.69 -10.48
N TYR A 179 -13.31 12.34 -9.36
CA TYR A 179 -14.59 12.20 -8.67
C TYR A 179 -15.75 12.93 -9.37
N ASP A 180 -15.46 13.87 -10.27
CA ASP A 180 -16.45 14.66 -11.00
C ASP A 180 -16.87 14.03 -12.34
N THR A 181 -16.26 12.88 -12.68
CA THR A 181 -16.63 12.11 -13.87
C THR A 181 -17.95 11.35 -13.65
N GLU A 182 -18.62 10.95 -14.73
CA GLU A 182 -19.83 10.12 -14.68
C GLU A 182 -19.63 8.86 -13.83
N ASP A 183 -18.45 8.23 -13.95
CA ASP A 183 -18.05 7.04 -13.20
C ASP A 183 -17.28 7.35 -11.90
N GLY A 184 -17.42 8.53 -11.32
CA GLY A 184 -16.62 8.97 -10.17
C GLY A 184 -16.57 8.01 -8.99
N MET A 185 -17.61 7.16 -8.83
CA MET A 185 -17.64 6.11 -7.80
C MET A 185 -16.52 5.09 -7.96
N LYS A 186 -15.98 4.86 -9.14
CA LYS A 186 -14.86 3.91 -9.35
C LYS A 186 -13.56 4.37 -8.72
N PHE A 187 -13.42 5.67 -8.41
CA PHE A 187 -12.21 6.26 -7.83
C PHE A 187 -12.26 6.39 -6.31
N ILE A 188 -13.33 5.96 -5.66
CA ILE A 188 -13.43 6.03 -4.19
C ILE A 188 -12.42 5.09 -3.54
N LEU A 189 -11.48 5.67 -2.78
CA LEU A 189 -10.44 5.00 -2.00
C LEU A 189 -10.07 5.85 -0.77
N SER A 190 -9.36 5.27 0.18
CA SER A 190 -8.91 5.96 1.40
C SER A 190 -7.42 5.72 1.68
N PRO A 191 -6.63 6.78 1.82
CA PRO A 191 -6.97 8.21 1.66
C PRO A 191 -7.48 8.55 0.25
N PRO A 192 -8.26 9.64 0.09
CA PRO A 192 -8.78 10.01 -1.22
C PRO A 192 -7.71 10.61 -2.14
N LEU A 193 -8.00 10.64 -3.44
CA LEU A 193 -7.20 11.40 -4.40
C LEU A 193 -7.18 12.88 -4.02
N ARG A 194 -6.03 13.52 -4.20
CA ARG A 194 -5.78 14.92 -3.87
C ARG A 194 -5.66 15.76 -5.13
N ASN A 195 -5.47 17.07 -4.96
CA ASN A 195 -5.19 17.96 -6.07
C ASN A 195 -3.76 17.76 -6.63
N VAL A 196 -3.51 18.30 -7.82
CA VAL A 196 -2.22 18.16 -8.54
C VAL A 196 -1.02 18.69 -7.75
N ARG A 197 -1.19 19.71 -6.88
CA ARG A 197 -0.08 20.24 -6.07
C ARG A 197 0.44 19.20 -5.08
N GLU A 198 -0.43 18.33 -4.57
CA GLU A 198 0.00 17.23 -3.70
C GLU A 198 0.75 16.16 -4.49
N GLN A 199 0.37 15.88 -5.74
CA GLN A 199 1.15 15.00 -6.63
C GLN A 199 2.58 15.51 -6.82
N ASP A 200 2.75 16.80 -7.09
CA ASP A 200 4.08 17.40 -7.27
C ASP A 200 4.95 17.26 -6.02
N LYS A 201 4.36 17.44 -4.82
CA LYS A 201 5.08 17.23 -3.55
C LYS A 201 5.50 15.78 -3.36
N LEU A 202 4.64 14.81 -3.70
CA LEU A 202 4.97 13.40 -3.62
C LEU A 202 6.07 13.01 -4.63
N TRP A 203 6.01 13.53 -5.86
CA TRP A 203 7.08 13.32 -6.84
C TRP A 203 8.42 13.92 -6.38
N CYS A 204 8.40 15.09 -5.76
CA CYS A 204 9.61 15.66 -5.12
C CYS A 204 10.11 14.71 -4.03
N GLY A 205 9.23 14.21 -3.17
CA GLY A 205 9.58 13.26 -2.11
C GLY A 205 10.14 11.92 -2.62
N ILE A 206 9.70 11.46 -3.80
CA ILE A 206 10.28 10.31 -4.48
C ILE A 206 11.70 10.64 -4.98
N SER A 207 11.87 11.79 -5.61
CA SER A 207 13.13 12.18 -6.24
C SER A 207 14.24 12.47 -5.21
N ASP A 208 13.90 13.08 -4.07
CA ASP A 208 14.86 13.44 -3.03
C ASP A 208 15.07 12.35 -1.94
N GLY A 209 14.41 11.21 -2.09
CA GLY A 209 14.58 10.07 -1.18
C GLY A 209 13.70 10.09 0.07
N ALA A 210 12.81 11.06 0.23
CA ALA A 210 11.92 11.12 1.39
C ALA A 210 10.81 10.07 1.39
N ILE A 211 10.42 9.56 0.21
CA ILE A 211 9.48 8.43 0.08
C ILE A 211 10.30 7.18 -0.26
N ASP A 212 10.13 6.12 0.51
CA ASP A 212 10.96 4.91 0.45
C ASP A 212 10.47 3.87 -0.55
N VAL A 213 9.14 3.76 -0.73
CA VAL A 213 8.50 2.69 -1.49
C VAL A 213 7.35 3.25 -2.33
N VAL A 214 7.13 2.66 -3.50
CA VAL A 214 5.87 2.83 -4.25
C VAL A 214 5.14 1.48 -4.28
N ALA A 215 4.05 1.39 -3.51
CA ALA A 215 3.17 0.22 -3.43
C ALA A 215 1.94 0.37 -4.33
N THR A 216 0.86 -0.38 -4.09
CA THR A 216 -0.36 -0.31 -4.91
C THR A 216 -1.62 -0.04 -4.10
N ASP A 217 -1.67 -0.52 -2.87
CA ASP A 217 -2.92 -0.60 -2.10
C ASP A 217 -4.06 -1.26 -2.91
N HIS A 218 -3.71 -2.31 -3.66
CA HIS A 218 -4.64 -3.00 -4.55
C HIS A 218 -5.82 -3.60 -3.80
N CYS A 219 -7.03 -3.15 -4.15
CA CYS A 219 -8.27 -3.64 -3.58
C CYS A 219 -9.38 -3.62 -4.63
N THR A 220 -9.91 -4.79 -4.97
CA THR A 220 -10.86 -4.95 -6.07
C THR A 220 -12.30 -5.03 -5.59
N PHE A 221 -13.12 -4.18 -6.17
CA PHE A 221 -14.59 -4.28 -6.19
C PHE A 221 -15.04 -4.04 -7.62
N SER A 222 -16.00 -4.80 -8.12
CA SER A 222 -16.58 -4.49 -9.43
C SER A 222 -17.43 -3.20 -9.37
N MET A 223 -17.64 -2.53 -10.51
CA MET A 223 -18.56 -1.40 -10.58
C MET A 223 -19.97 -1.81 -10.15
N ALA A 224 -20.42 -2.99 -10.54
CA ALA A 224 -21.70 -3.53 -10.11
C ALA A 224 -21.81 -3.63 -8.59
N GLN A 225 -20.78 -4.15 -7.89
CA GLN A 225 -20.72 -4.19 -6.43
C GLN A 225 -20.73 -2.79 -5.81
N ARG A 226 -19.95 -1.85 -6.36
CA ARG A 226 -19.91 -0.46 -5.86
C ARG A 226 -21.27 0.20 -5.97
N LEU A 227 -21.93 0.12 -7.11
CA LEU A 227 -23.24 0.72 -7.35
C LEU A 227 -24.33 0.07 -6.49
N GLN A 228 -24.31 -1.26 -6.36
CA GLN A 228 -25.27 -1.99 -5.53
C GLN A 228 -25.16 -1.62 -4.04
N ILE A 229 -23.93 -1.47 -3.52
CA ILE A 229 -23.69 -1.16 -2.11
C ILE A 229 -23.90 0.32 -1.86
N SER A 230 -23.34 1.19 -2.69
CA SER A 230 -23.40 2.65 -2.50
C SER A 230 -24.79 3.22 -2.74
N LYS A 231 -25.52 2.72 -3.72
CA LYS A 231 -26.81 3.30 -4.19
C LYS A 231 -26.69 4.79 -4.47
N GLY A 232 -25.56 5.22 -5.02
CA GLY A 232 -25.29 6.63 -5.33
C GLY A 232 -24.81 7.48 -4.15
N ASP A 233 -24.57 6.88 -2.97
CA ASP A 233 -24.06 7.53 -1.78
C ASP A 233 -22.60 7.17 -1.55
N PHE A 234 -21.70 8.16 -1.65
CA PHE A 234 -20.26 7.97 -1.46
C PHE A 234 -19.91 7.35 -0.10
N SER A 235 -20.69 7.66 0.93
CA SER A 235 -20.41 7.21 2.31
C SER A 235 -20.56 5.70 2.49
N ARG A 236 -21.25 5.05 1.58
CA ARG A 236 -21.52 3.61 1.53
C ARG A 236 -20.66 2.89 0.50
N CYS A 237 -19.98 3.63 -0.38
CA CYS A 237 -19.19 3.03 -1.44
C CYS A 237 -17.96 2.29 -0.85
N PRO A 238 -17.73 1.03 -1.24
CA PRO A 238 -16.49 0.34 -0.86
C PRO A 238 -15.26 1.11 -1.35
N ASN A 239 -14.27 1.28 -0.47
CA ASN A 239 -13.02 1.99 -0.76
C ASN A 239 -11.97 1.04 -1.33
N GLY A 240 -11.24 1.49 -2.35
CA GLY A 240 -10.08 0.80 -2.91
C GLY A 240 -10.05 0.82 -4.43
N LEU A 241 -8.87 0.64 -5.04
CA LEU A 241 -8.67 0.61 -6.49
C LEU A 241 -7.93 -0.65 -6.92
N PRO A 242 -8.26 -1.24 -8.10
CA PRO A 242 -7.38 -2.20 -8.76
C PRO A 242 -6.14 -1.50 -9.30
N GLY A 243 -5.00 -2.20 -9.45
CA GLY A 243 -3.80 -1.59 -10.01
C GLY A 243 -2.49 -2.34 -9.76
N VAL A 244 -2.53 -3.54 -9.15
CA VAL A 244 -1.30 -4.30 -8.87
C VAL A 244 -0.51 -4.62 -10.13
N GLU A 245 -1.18 -4.90 -11.24
CA GLU A 245 -0.55 -5.23 -12.51
C GLU A 245 0.11 -4.02 -13.19
N ASN A 246 -0.41 -2.82 -12.96
CA ASN A 246 0.02 -1.62 -13.68
C ASN A 246 1.13 -0.81 -12.98
N ARG A 247 1.42 -1.07 -11.68
CA ARG A 247 2.35 -0.27 -10.87
C ARG A 247 3.70 -0.04 -11.54
N MET A 248 4.35 -1.10 -11.98
CA MET A 248 5.69 -1.02 -12.55
C MET A 248 5.71 -0.20 -13.84
N GLN A 249 4.74 -0.45 -14.71
CA GLN A 249 4.63 0.23 -16.01
C GLN A 249 4.29 1.72 -15.85
N LEU A 250 3.35 2.05 -14.97
CA LEU A 250 2.96 3.43 -14.67
C LEU A 250 4.14 4.22 -14.10
N LEU A 251 4.83 3.67 -13.09
CA LEU A 251 5.95 4.34 -12.46
C LEU A 251 7.16 4.46 -13.40
N PHE A 252 7.45 3.43 -14.21
CA PHE A 252 8.50 3.51 -15.21
C PHE A 252 8.22 4.60 -16.25
N SER A 253 7.01 4.59 -16.79
CA SER A 253 6.59 5.58 -17.80
C SER A 253 6.61 7.01 -17.27
N SER A 254 5.98 7.25 -16.11
CA SER A 254 5.80 8.60 -15.56
C SER A 254 6.98 9.10 -14.73
N GLY A 255 7.86 8.21 -14.32
CA GLY A 255 9.05 8.52 -13.53
C GLY A 255 10.32 8.47 -14.36
N VAL A 256 10.69 7.29 -14.87
CA VAL A 256 11.96 7.09 -15.58
C VAL A 256 11.95 7.73 -16.97
N MET A 257 10.91 7.44 -17.77
CA MET A 257 10.86 7.93 -19.15
C MET A 257 10.67 9.45 -19.25
N THR A 258 10.17 10.09 -18.20
CA THR A 258 10.07 11.56 -18.10
C THR A 258 11.29 12.21 -17.44
N GLY A 259 12.26 11.42 -16.95
CA GLY A 259 13.44 11.92 -16.26
C GLY A 259 13.19 12.43 -14.83
N ARG A 260 12.04 12.17 -14.23
CA ARG A 260 11.76 12.55 -12.83
C ARG A 260 12.57 11.74 -11.83
N ILE A 261 12.86 10.47 -12.13
CA ILE A 261 13.72 9.59 -11.34
C ILE A 261 14.66 8.79 -12.24
N THR A 262 15.77 8.32 -11.68
CA THR A 262 16.70 7.43 -12.39
C THR A 262 16.18 5.98 -12.40
N PRO A 263 16.68 5.11 -13.30
CA PRO A 263 16.38 3.67 -13.27
C PRO A 263 16.76 3.02 -11.93
N GLU A 264 17.86 3.44 -11.30
CA GLU A 264 18.31 2.94 -9.99
C GLU A 264 17.28 3.29 -8.91
N ARG A 265 16.79 4.55 -8.89
CA ARG A 265 15.77 4.98 -7.96
C ARG A 265 14.45 4.22 -8.16
N PHE A 266 14.08 3.95 -9.40
CA PHE A 266 12.92 3.10 -9.72
C PHE A 266 13.06 1.70 -9.12
N VAL A 267 14.23 1.05 -9.28
CA VAL A 267 14.49 -0.28 -8.71
C VAL A 267 14.53 -0.23 -7.18
N GLU A 268 15.09 0.81 -6.59
CA GLU A 268 15.08 1.00 -5.15
C GLU A 268 13.65 1.07 -4.60
N LEU A 269 12.79 1.92 -5.16
CA LEU A 269 11.40 2.13 -4.71
C LEU A 269 10.52 0.89 -4.86
N THR A 270 10.77 0.06 -5.87
CA THR A 270 9.87 -1.04 -6.26
C THR A 270 10.36 -2.42 -5.87
N SER A 271 11.65 -2.54 -5.53
CA SER A 271 12.29 -3.85 -5.35
C SER A 271 13.25 -3.88 -4.14
N ALA A 272 14.33 -3.11 -4.15
CA ALA A 272 15.38 -3.24 -3.15
C ALA A 272 14.92 -2.77 -1.76
N MET A 273 14.31 -1.58 -1.65
CA MET A 273 13.85 -1.04 -0.39
C MET A 273 12.69 -1.86 0.22
N PRO A 274 11.64 -2.27 -0.52
CA PRO A 274 10.66 -3.20 0.02
C PRO A 274 11.26 -4.50 0.56
N ALA A 275 12.25 -5.08 -0.15
CA ALA A 275 12.90 -6.30 0.31
C ALA A 275 13.68 -6.10 1.62
N ARG A 276 14.35 -4.97 1.79
CA ARG A 276 15.07 -4.61 3.04
C ARG A 276 14.10 -4.39 4.19
N LEU A 277 13.08 -3.55 3.99
CA LEU A 277 12.09 -3.20 5.02
C LEU A 277 11.30 -4.41 5.52
N PHE A 278 10.98 -5.33 4.61
CA PHE A 278 10.16 -6.48 4.96
C PHE A 278 10.93 -7.80 5.17
N GLY A 279 12.24 -7.72 5.45
CA GLY A 279 13.04 -8.86 5.88
C GLY A 279 13.27 -9.94 4.81
N LEU A 280 13.24 -9.56 3.53
CA LEU A 280 13.45 -10.45 2.38
C LEU A 280 14.84 -10.29 1.73
N TRP A 281 15.56 -9.21 2.08
CA TRP A 281 16.91 -8.95 1.58
C TRP A 281 17.93 -9.92 2.19
N PRO A 282 18.93 -10.45 1.44
CA PRO A 282 19.19 -10.26 0.01
C PRO A 282 18.54 -11.33 -0.90
N GLN A 283 17.67 -12.20 -0.35
CA GLN A 283 17.02 -13.26 -1.15
C GLN A 283 16.19 -12.67 -2.30
N LYS A 284 15.47 -11.56 -2.02
CA LYS A 284 14.71 -10.77 -2.99
C LYS A 284 15.30 -9.36 -3.08
N GLY A 285 14.97 -8.64 -4.16
CA GLY A 285 15.35 -7.24 -4.34
C GLY A 285 16.78 -6.99 -4.82
N LEU A 286 17.51 -8.03 -5.20
CA LEU A 286 18.90 -7.97 -5.65
C LEU A 286 19.13 -8.99 -6.78
N LEU A 287 19.88 -8.60 -7.80
CA LEU A 287 20.41 -9.50 -8.83
C LEU A 287 21.88 -9.83 -8.51
N ALA A 288 22.09 -10.87 -7.72
CA ALA A 288 23.42 -11.35 -7.33
C ALA A 288 23.41 -12.87 -7.15
N PRO A 289 24.58 -13.54 -7.22
CA PRO A 289 24.69 -14.95 -6.88
C PRO A 289 24.14 -15.25 -5.48
N GLY A 290 23.21 -16.22 -5.38
CA GLY A 290 22.55 -16.59 -4.13
C GLY A 290 21.18 -15.91 -3.91
N SER A 291 20.83 -14.89 -4.69
CA SER A 291 19.48 -14.31 -4.70
C SER A 291 18.56 -15.05 -5.66
N ASP A 292 17.25 -14.97 -5.43
CA ASP A 292 16.27 -15.55 -6.35
C ASP A 292 16.28 -14.80 -7.70
N GLY A 293 16.17 -15.53 -8.79
CA GLY A 293 16.13 -14.99 -10.15
C GLY A 293 14.77 -14.39 -10.51
N ASP A 294 14.31 -13.40 -9.72
CA ASP A 294 13.10 -12.64 -9.98
C ASP A 294 13.47 -11.40 -10.82
N VAL A 295 13.06 -11.39 -12.07
CA VAL A 295 13.50 -10.36 -13.03
C VAL A 295 12.32 -9.85 -13.84
N VAL A 296 12.21 -8.54 -13.99
CA VAL A 296 11.31 -7.88 -14.92
C VAL A 296 12.14 -7.23 -16.03
N ILE A 297 11.82 -7.51 -17.29
CA ILE A 297 12.46 -6.91 -18.44
C ILE A 297 11.49 -5.92 -19.08
N ILE A 298 11.94 -4.65 -19.18
CA ILE A 298 11.17 -3.55 -19.76
C ILE A 298 11.86 -3.09 -21.05
N ASP A 299 11.13 -3.02 -22.16
CA ASP A 299 11.61 -2.37 -23.39
C ASP A 299 11.16 -0.91 -23.41
N PRO A 300 12.07 0.06 -23.22
CA PRO A 300 11.72 1.48 -23.16
C PRO A 300 11.26 2.07 -24.51
N ARG A 301 11.48 1.36 -25.62
CA ARG A 301 11.13 1.83 -26.98
C ARG A 301 9.66 1.53 -27.32
N GLN A 302 9.03 0.59 -26.63
CA GLN A 302 7.65 0.22 -26.86
C GLN A 302 6.71 1.15 -26.06
N SER A 303 5.52 1.39 -26.62
CA SER A 303 4.44 2.10 -25.95
C SER A 303 3.22 1.19 -25.87
N GLN A 304 2.54 1.21 -24.74
CA GLN A 304 1.36 0.38 -24.52
C GLN A 304 0.25 1.21 -23.87
N GLN A 305 -0.96 1.10 -24.41
CA GLN A 305 -2.14 1.65 -23.77
C GLN A 305 -2.75 0.63 -22.80
N ILE A 306 -3.00 1.07 -21.58
CA ILE A 306 -3.68 0.22 -20.57
C ILE A 306 -5.16 0.11 -20.97
N GLN A 307 -5.62 -1.12 -21.10
CA GLN A 307 -7.01 -1.45 -21.36
C GLN A 307 -7.42 -2.57 -20.42
N HIS A 308 -8.51 -2.35 -19.67
CA HIS A 308 -9.00 -3.30 -18.68
C HIS A 308 -9.12 -4.74 -19.22
N ARG A 309 -9.64 -4.88 -20.44
CA ARG A 309 -9.81 -6.20 -21.08
C ARG A 309 -8.53 -7.03 -21.25
N HIS A 310 -7.35 -6.43 -21.09
CA HIS A 310 -6.05 -7.10 -21.19
C HIS A 310 -5.42 -7.36 -19.81
N LEU A 311 -6.08 -6.92 -18.72
CA LEU A 311 -5.60 -7.14 -17.36
C LEU A 311 -6.14 -8.47 -16.80
N HIS A 312 -5.48 -8.98 -15.78
CA HIS A 312 -5.76 -10.31 -15.21
C HIS A 312 -6.43 -10.25 -13.84
N ASP A 313 -6.76 -9.04 -13.34
CA ASP A 313 -7.51 -8.93 -12.10
C ASP A 313 -9.02 -9.19 -12.29
N ASN A 314 -9.75 -9.36 -11.18
CA ASN A 314 -11.19 -9.67 -11.21
C ASN A 314 -12.08 -8.41 -11.15
N ALA A 315 -11.52 -7.20 -11.28
CA ALA A 315 -12.34 -6.02 -11.47
C ALA A 315 -12.96 -6.02 -12.89
N ASP A 316 -14.07 -5.32 -13.07
CA ASP A 316 -14.71 -5.13 -14.37
C ASP A 316 -14.36 -3.75 -14.98
N TYR A 317 -13.36 -3.07 -14.43
CA TYR A 317 -12.83 -1.78 -14.88
C TYR A 317 -11.38 -1.60 -14.46
N SER A 318 -10.71 -0.61 -15.07
CA SER A 318 -9.42 -0.11 -14.61
C SER A 318 -9.51 1.40 -14.35
N PRO A 319 -8.95 1.92 -13.25
CA PRO A 319 -8.78 3.37 -13.06
C PRO A 319 -7.79 3.97 -14.07
N TRP A 320 -7.03 3.13 -14.74
CA TRP A 320 -5.97 3.47 -15.71
C TRP A 320 -6.43 3.29 -17.15
N GLU A 321 -7.72 3.05 -17.40
CA GLU A 321 -8.25 2.85 -18.76
C GLU A 321 -7.84 3.99 -19.68
N GLY A 322 -7.22 3.65 -20.83
CA GLY A 322 -6.77 4.61 -21.81
C GLY A 322 -5.43 5.29 -21.52
N PHE A 323 -4.80 5.09 -20.35
CA PHE A 323 -3.44 5.59 -20.08
C PHE A 323 -2.44 4.97 -21.05
N THR A 324 -1.65 5.83 -21.71
CA THR A 324 -0.55 5.38 -22.56
C THR A 324 0.74 5.42 -21.76
N CYS A 325 1.39 4.28 -21.63
CA CYS A 325 2.66 4.14 -20.96
C CYS A 325 3.78 3.95 -21.97
N GLN A 326 4.87 4.70 -21.80
CA GLN A 326 6.13 4.47 -22.50
C GLN A 326 6.96 3.45 -21.70
N GLY A 327 7.45 2.42 -22.39
CA GLY A 327 8.07 1.24 -21.79
C GLY A 327 7.06 0.12 -21.57
N ALA A 328 7.27 -1.02 -22.21
CA ALA A 328 6.45 -2.20 -22.06
C ALA A 328 7.19 -3.29 -21.26
N ILE A 329 6.48 -3.95 -20.35
CA ILE A 329 7.00 -5.17 -19.70
C ILE A 329 6.92 -6.30 -20.72
N VAL A 330 8.08 -6.74 -21.23
CA VAL A 330 8.16 -7.79 -22.25
C VAL A 330 8.38 -9.18 -21.65
N ARG A 331 8.96 -9.26 -20.44
CA ARG A 331 9.14 -10.54 -19.76
C ARG A 331 9.21 -10.39 -18.25
N THR A 332 8.61 -11.34 -17.54
CA THR A 332 8.74 -11.49 -16.08
C THR A 332 9.20 -12.90 -15.77
N LEU A 333 10.28 -13.00 -15.00
CA LEU A 333 10.78 -14.25 -14.45
C LEU A 333 10.54 -14.26 -12.95
N SER A 334 10.23 -15.45 -12.42
CA SER A 334 10.18 -15.72 -10.99
C SER A 334 11.01 -16.95 -10.69
N ARG A 335 12.01 -16.81 -9.84
CA ARG A 335 13.04 -17.84 -9.56
C ARG A 335 13.62 -18.45 -10.83
N GLY A 336 13.98 -17.59 -11.82
CA GLY A 336 14.57 -17.97 -13.08
C GLY A 336 13.63 -18.56 -14.13
N GLU A 337 12.36 -18.82 -13.80
CA GLU A 337 11.37 -19.33 -14.71
C GLU A 337 10.51 -18.22 -15.29
N THR A 338 10.34 -18.17 -16.60
CA THR A 338 9.47 -17.21 -17.26
C THR A 338 8.01 -17.50 -16.91
N ILE A 339 7.32 -16.49 -16.37
CA ILE A 339 5.89 -16.55 -16.00
C ILE A 339 5.02 -15.61 -16.85
N PHE A 340 5.65 -14.69 -17.57
CA PHE A 340 5.03 -13.81 -18.56
C PHE A 340 6.03 -13.48 -19.66
N CYS A 341 5.59 -13.51 -20.91
CA CYS A 341 6.40 -13.13 -22.07
C CYS A 341 5.51 -12.63 -23.18
N ASP A 342 5.80 -11.43 -23.69
CA ASP A 342 5.17 -10.81 -24.86
C ASP A 342 3.62 -10.93 -24.85
N GLY A 343 3.00 -10.50 -23.77
CA GLY A 343 1.54 -10.51 -23.59
C GLY A 343 0.94 -11.86 -23.18
N THR A 344 1.78 -12.90 -23.06
CA THR A 344 1.31 -14.25 -22.70
C THR A 344 1.69 -14.60 -21.28
N PHE A 345 0.70 -14.87 -20.44
CA PHE A 345 0.88 -15.40 -19.10
C PHE A 345 1.08 -16.92 -19.15
N THR A 346 2.21 -17.41 -18.60
CA THR A 346 2.60 -18.84 -18.59
C THR A 346 2.78 -19.37 -17.17
N GLY A 347 2.49 -18.56 -16.15
CA GLY A 347 2.65 -18.95 -14.76
C GLY A 347 1.71 -20.08 -14.33
N LYS A 348 2.19 -20.97 -13.48
CA LYS A 348 1.42 -22.10 -12.95
C LYS A 348 0.92 -21.80 -11.54
N ALA A 349 -0.39 -21.96 -11.31
CA ALA A 349 -0.99 -21.83 -9.98
C ALA A 349 -0.33 -22.80 -8.98
N GLY A 350 -0.14 -22.35 -7.74
CA GLY A 350 0.50 -23.14 -6.69
C GLY A 350 2.03 -23.22 -6.77
N ARG A 351 2.68 -22.56 -7.74
CA ARG A 351 4.12 -22.47 -7.87
C ARG A 351 4.76 -21.57 -6.82
N GLY A 352 4.04 -20.53 -6.37
CA GLY A 352 4.50 -19.55 -5.40
C GLY A 352 4.73 -20.19 -4.02
N ARG A 353 5.72 -19.68 -3.30
CA ARG A 353 6.09 -20.14 -1.95
C ARG A 353 5.82 -19.08 -0.93
N PHE A 354 5.33 -19.48 0.24
CA PHE A 354 5.31 -18.59 1.40
C PHE A 354 6.74 -18.29 1.84
N LEU A 355 7.09 -17.00 1.88
CA LEU A 355 8.41 -16.55 2.35
C LEU A 355 8.32 -16.20 3.83
N ARG A 356 9.11 -16.89 4.64
CA ARG A 356 9.33 -16.52 6.03
C ARG A 356 10.27 -15.33 6.06
N ARG A 357 9.76 -14.19 6.47
CA ARG A 357 10.55 -12.96 6.56
C ARG A 357 11.39 -12.95 7.84
N LYS A 358 12.56 -12.35 7.75
CA LYS A 358 13.41 -12.12 8.94
C LYS A 358 12.76 -11.04 9.82
N PRO A 359 13.05 -11.04 11.13
CA PRO A 359 12.74 -9.91 12.00
C PRO A 359 13.24 -8.60 11.37
N PHE A 360 12.50 -7.52 11.66
CA PHE A 360 12.81 -6.20 11.11
C PHE A 360 14.15 -5.69 11.68
N VAL A 361 15.00 -5.25 10.77
CA VAL A 361 16.22 -4.52 11.08
C VAL A 361 16.20 -3.24 10.24
N PRO A 362 16.36 -2.06 10.84
CA PRO A 362 16.42 -0.81 10.08
C PRO A 362 17.44 -0.92 8.95
N PRO A 363 17.03 -0.64 7.69
CA PRO A 363 18.01 -0.58 6.60
C PRO A 363 19.02 0.53 6.85
N VAL A 364 20.30 0.24 6.57
CA VAL A 364 21.34 1.26 6.51
C VAL A 364 21.06 2.06 5.23
N LEU A 365 20.74 3.34 5.39
CA LEU A 365 20.47 4.28 4.31
C LEU A 365 21.77 4.81 3.70
#